data_9be18216b67daa4ea0316ba8427e33fd
#
_entry.id   9be18216b67daa4ea0316ba8427e33fd
#
_cell.length_a   1.000
_cell.length_b   1.000
_cell.length_c   1.000
_cell.angle_alpha   90.00
_cell.angle_beta   90.00
_cell.angle_gamma   90.00
#
_symmetry.space_group_name_H-M   'P 1'
#
loop_
_entity.id
_entity.type
_entity.pdbx_description
1 polymer ?
#
loop_
_entity_poly.entity_id
_entity_poly.type
_entity_poly.pdbx_seq_one_letter_code
_entity_poly.pdbx_strand_id
1 'polypeptide(L)'
;MSQTLKTAIAVLGIDIGKNSFHVVGLDQRGAIVLRQKLSRGQVEARLANMPPCLIGMEACVGAHHLSPTADQLDLQALHRVRERLVSQRTGIINQIRAFLLERGVAVRQGLRFLRAELPRILATPPDVLSPRMVRVIEGLAGDWRRLDERIEGLSSEIEAVARQDTACERLMSVPGIGPIISSAMVAAIGTGDVFSKGRDFAAWLGLVPKQISTGDRTILGKISKRGNRYLRVLFVQAAWVVLIKPKSWERHGLKPWIEAAKKRLHRNVLAIALANKLARIAWSVLARGRDFEVRKIDEAAAQPA
;
A
#
# COMPACT_ATOMS: atom_id res chain seq x y z
N MET A 1 -12.34 39.88 16.28
CA MET A 1 -12.69 40.71 15.10
C MET A 1 -12.54 39.84 13.86
N SER A 2 -13.68 39.47 13.23
CA SER A 2 -13.71 38.66 12.00
C SER A 2 -13.37 39.56 10.83
N GLN A 3 -12.16 39.47 10.26
CA GLN A 3 -11.83 40.10 8.98
C GLN A 3 -12.61 39.37 7.89
N THR A 4 -13.66 40.02 7.39
CA THR A 4 -14.37 39.60 6.19
C THR A 4 -13.40 39.74 5.01
N LEU A 5 -12.99 38.60 4.42
CA LEU A 5 -12.14 38.56 3.22
C LEU A 5 -12.90 39.23 2.06
N LYS A 6 -12.48 40.44 1.65
CA LYS A 6 -13.05 41.18 0.51
C LYS A 6 -12.66 40.60 -0.85
N THR A 7 -11.72 39.67 -0.93
CA THR A 7 -11.21 39.09 -2.19
C THR A 7 -11.30 37.57 -2.12
N ALA A 8 -11.81 36.93 -3.17
CA ALA A 8 -11.92 35.46 -3.26
C ALA A 8 -10.54 34.84 -3.34
N ILE A 9 -10.26 33.86 -2.48
CA ILE A 9 -9.03 33.07 -2.51
C ILE A 9 -9.20 32.02 -3.61
N ALA A 10 -8.28 32.00 -4.58
CA ALA A 10 -8.23 31.01 -5.64
C ALA A 10 -7.37 29.81 -5.26
N VAL A 11 -6.24 30.05 -4.59
CA VAL A 11 -5.30 29.02 -4.14
C VAL A 11 -4.90 29.28 -2.70
N LEU A 12 -4.91 28.24 -1.88
CA LEU A 12 -4.47 28.25 -0.49
C LEU A 12 -3.27 27.33 -0.31
N GLY A 13 -2.13 27.86 0.08
CA GLY A 13 -0.95 27.10 0.49
C GLY A 13 -0.96 26.88 2.00
N ILE A 14 -0.73 25.66 2.45
CA ILE A 14 -0.61 25.30 3.87
C ILE A 14 0.75 24.66 4.11
N ASP A 15 1.60 25.36 4.87
CA ASP A 15 2.84 24.82 5.44
C ASP A 15 2.54 24.26 6.83
N ILE A 16 2.92 22.99 7.06
CA ILE A 16 2.50 22.20 8.23
C ILE A 16 3.63 22.05 9.21
N GLY A 17 3.63 22.87 10.26
CA GLY A 17 4.51 22.71 11.41
C GLY A 17 3.96 21.72 12.46
N LYS A 18 4.80 21.33 13.41
CA LYS A 18 4.45 20.36 14.47
C LYS A 18 3.19 20.72 15.26
N ASN A 19 3.01 21.98 15.60
CA ASN A 19 1.90 22.49 16.42
C ASN A 19 1.18 23.71 15.80
N SER A 20 1.59 24.15 14.63
CA SER A 20 1.02 25.33 13.96
C SER A 20 1.06 25.17 12.44
N PHE A 21 0.09 25.79 11.79
CA PHE A 21 -0.08 25.81 10.36
C PHE A 21 0.12 27.22 9.85
N HIS A 22 0.98 27.41 8.87
CA HIS A 22 1.12 28.70 8.18
C HIS A 22 0.31 28.62 6.90
N VAL A 23 -0.70 29.49 6.81
CA VAL A 23 -1.65 29.50 5.71
C VAL A 23 -1.43 30.75 4.88
N VAL A 24 -1.26 30.59 3.57
CA VAL A 24 -1.10 31.68 2.59
C VAL A 24 -2.14 31.52 1.50
N GLY A 25 -3.03 32.48 1.36
CA GLY A 25 -4.04 32.53 0.30
C GLY A 25 -3.65 33.48 -0.81
N LEU A 26 -3.81 33.03 -2.06
CA LEU A 26 -3.60 33.81 -3.27
C LEU A 26 -4.91 34.01 -3.99
N ASP A 27 -5.09 35.19 -4.58
CA ASP A 27 -6.21 35.47 -5.49
C ASP A 27 -5.95 34.91 -6.90
N GLN A 28 -6.89 35.14 -7.84
CA GLN A 28 -6.77 34.70 -9.23
C GLN A 28 -5.56 35.31 -9.97
N ARG A 29 -5.05 36.45 -9.49
CA ARG A 29 -3.89 37.14 -10.07
C ARG A 29 -2.58 36.72 -9.44
N GLY A 30 -2.60 35.82 -8.43
CA GLY A 30 -1.43 35.35 -7.69
C GLY A 30 -0.98 36.31 -6.58
N ALA A 31 -1.77 37.37 -6.26
CA ALA A 31 -1.46 38.25 -5.15
C ALA A 31 -1.83 37.61 -3.81
N ILE A 32 -1.01 37.83 -2.77
CA ILE A 32 -1.24 37.29 -1.42
C ILE A 32 -2.39 38.11 -0.78
N VAL A 33 -3.52 37.46 -0.53
CA VAL A 33 -4.72 38.05 0.12
C VAL A 33 -4.96 37.54 1.53
N LEU A 34 -4.25 36.46 1.93
CA LEU A 34 -4.31 35.90 3.27
C LEU A 34 -2.91 35.40 3.70
N ARG A 35 -2.51 35.74 4.92
CA ARG A 35 -1.34 35.14 5.59
C ARG A 35 -1.66 35.02 7.08
N GLN A 36 -1.80 33.78 7.56
CA GLN A 36 -2.14 33.50 8.95
C GLN A 36 -1.34 32.32 9.50
N LYS A 37 -1.08 32.36 10.82
CA LYS A 37 -0.60 31.23 11.59
C LYS A 37 -1.75 30.74 12.44
N LEU A 38 -2.11 29.47 12.29
CA LEU A 38 -3.24 28.83 12.96
C LEU A 38 -2.79 27.65 13.80
N SER A 39 -3.47 27.40 14.90
CA SER A 39 -3.35 26.12 15.61
C SER A 39 -4.11 25.01 14.89
N ARG A 40 -3.90 23.74 15.27
CA ARG A 40 -4.57 22.59 14.65
C ARG A 40 -6.10 22.71 14.65
N GLY A 41 -6.71 23.03 15.79
CA GLY A 41 -8.17 23.21 15.88
C GLY A 41 -8.70 24.44 15.12
N GLN A 42 -7.90 25.49 14.98
CA GLN A 42 -8.31 26.69 14.26
C GLN A 42 -8.28 26.49 12.72
N VAL A 43 -7.38 25.65 12.19
CA VAL A 43 -7.27 25.45 10.74
C VAL A 43 -8.50 24.74 10.19
N GLU A 44 -9.07 23.77 10.87
CA GLU A 44 -10.30 23.07 10.46
C GLU A 44 -11.48 24.03 10.42
N ALA A 45 -11.71 24.77 11.52
CA ALA A 45 -12.79 25.76 11.59
C ALA A 45 -12.63 26.87 10.53
N ARG A 46 -11.39 27.24 10.21
CA ARG A 46 -11.12 28.25 9.18
C ARG A 46 -11.41 27.72 7.78
N LEU A 47 -10.99 26.49 7.46
CA LEU A 47 -11.23 25.86 6.16
C LEU A 47 -12.72 25.59 5.92
N ALA A 48 -13.46 25.14 6.94
CA ALA A 48 -14.91 24.91 6.86
C ALA A 48 -15.72 26.17 6.51
N ASN A 49 -15.22 27.34 6.85
CA ASN A 49 -15.87 28.64 6.60
C ASN A 49 -15.31 29.38 5.38
N MET A 50 -14.53 28.71 4.52
CA MET A 50 -13.98 29.30 3.31
C MET A 50 -14.74 28.85 2.06
N PRO A 51 -14.88 29.71 1.04
CA PRO A 51 -15.37 29.31 -0.26
C PRO A 51 -14.46 28.20 -0.85
N PRO A 52 -14.98 27.32 -1.72
CA PRO A 52 -14.18 26.31 -2.39
C PRO A 52 -12.99 26.94 -3.13
N CYS A 53 -11.78 26.46 -2.86
CA CYS A 53 -10.54 26.91 -3.50
C CYS A 53 -9.57 25.75 -3.64
N LEU A 54 -8.54 25.89 -4.49
CA LEU A 54 -7.48 24.90 -4.60
C LEU A 54 -6.58 24.96 -3.37
N ILE A 55 -6.43 23.83 -2.66
CA ILE A 55 -5.56 23.75 -1.49
C ILE A 55 -4.29 22.95 -1.85
N GLY A 56 -3.14 23.61 -1.72
CA GLY A 56 -1.83 22.99 -1.79
C GLY A 56 -1.24 22.83 -0.40
N MET A 57 -0.76 21.64 -0.05
CA MET A 57 -0.07 21.41 1.22
C MET A 57 1.11 20.49 1.04
N GLU A 58 2.12 20.62 1.91
CA GLU A 58 3.25 19.71 1.93
C GLU A 58 2.81 18.31 2.38
N ALA A 59 3.26 17.28 1.66
CA ALA A 59 2.96 15.87 1.99
C ALA A 59 3.79 15.41 3.20
N CYS A 60 3.41 15.84 4.38
CA CYS A 60 4.01 15.45 5.66
C CYS A 60 3.00 14.74 6.57
N VAL A 61 3.46 14.25 7.73
CA VAL A 61 2.61 13.57 8.71
C VAL A 61 1.43 14.43 9.17
N GLY A 62 1.57 15.77 9.18
CA GLY A 62 0.50 16.70 9.53
C GLY A 62 -0.60 16.85 8.47
N ALA A 63 -0.30 16.57 7.18
CA ALA A 63 -1.29 16.63 6.10
C ALA A 63 -2.40 15.58 6.27
N HIS A 64 -2.10 14.46 6.91
CA HIS A 64 -3.08 13.42 7.26
C HIS A 64 -4.19 13.89 8.19
N HIS A 65 -4.02 15.01 8.88
CA HIS A 65 -5.06 15.58 9.73
C HIS A 65 -6.13 16.36 8.94
N LEU A 66 -5.81 16.85 7.77
CA LEU A 66 -6.68 17.73 6.98
C LEU A 66 -7.39 17.03 5.81
N SER A 67 -6.96 15.83 5.44
CA SER A 67 -7.42 15.15 4.23
C SER A 67 -8.24 13.87 4.47
N PRO A 68 -7.82 12.90 5.32
CA PRO A 68 -8.59 11.68 5.56
C PRO A 68 -9.73 11.91 6.57
N THR A 69 -10.81 11.17 6.42
CA THR A 69 -11.87 11.06 7.45
C THR A 69 -11.34 10.32 8.69
N ALA A 70 -12.07 10.43 9.83
CA ALA A 70 -11.74 9.69 11.04
C ALA A 70 -11.70 8.17 10.77
N ASP A 71 -12.68 7.63 10.06
CA ASP A 71 -12.74 6.21 9.68
C ASP A 71 -11.55 5.77 8.83
N GLN A 72 -11.09 6.63 7.91
CA GLN A 72 -9.88 6.36 7.12
C GLN A 72 -8.63 6.33 7.98
N LEU A 73 -8.52 7.20 8.98
CA LEU A 73 -7.39 7.22 9.91
C LEU A 73 -7.38 5.97 10.79
N ASP A 74 -8.53 5.55 11.29
CA ASP A 74 -8.66 4.34 12.09
C ASP A 74 -8.33 3.09 11.28
N LEU A 75 -8.83 3.00 10.05
CA LEU A 75 -8.49 1.90 9.14
C LEU A 75 -7.01 1.88 8.80
N GLN A 76 -6.37 3.04 8.58
CA GLN A 76 -4.92 3.13 8.44
C GLN A 76 -4.18 2.65 9.68
N ALA A 77 -4.69 2.96 10.89
CA ALA A 77 -4.11 2.50 12.15
C ALA A 77 -4.15 0.98 12.26
N LEU A 78 -5.31 0.34 11.94
CA LEU A 78 -5.45 -1.12 11.89
C LEU A 78 -4.41 -1.76 10.95
N HIS A 79 -4.26 -1.22 9.74
CA HIS A 79 -3.26 -1.70 8.78
C HIS A 79 -1.82 -1.57 9.29
N ARG A 80 -1.47 -0.45 9.92
CA ARG A 80 -0.12 -0.22 10.47
C ARG A 80 0.18 -1.18 11.63
N VAL A 81 -0.79 -1.39 12.52
CA VAL A 81 -0.63 -2.35 13.63
C VAL A 81 -0.47 -3.76 13.08
N ARG A 82 -1.33 -4.17 12.13
CA ARG A 82 -1.23 -5.47 11.48
C ARG A 82 0.13 -5.67 10.79
N GLU A 83 0.63 -4.71 10.02
CA GLU A 83 1.96 -4.76 9.37
C GLU A 83 3.07 -4.97 10.40
N ARG A 84 3.03 -4.24 11.51
CA ARG A 84 3.99 -4.37 12.61
C ARG A 84 3.98 -5.78 13.21
N LEU A 85 2.80 -6.34 13.51
CA LEU A 85 2.68 -7.67 14.07
C LEU A 85 3.17 -8.76 13.10
N VAL A 86 2.87 -8.63 11.80
CA VAL A 86 3.39 -9.53 10.75
C VAL A 86 4.92 -9.46 10.68
N SER A 87 5.51 -8.28 10.82
CA SER A 87 6.96 -8.09 10.85
C SER A 87 7.58 -8.75 12.10
N GLN A 88 7.00 -8.56 13.28
CA GLN A 88 7.43 -9.19 14.54
C GLN A 88 7.37 -10.72 14.43
N ARG A 89 6.26 -11.27 13.93
CA ARG A 89 6.13 -12.72 13.69
C ARG A 89 7.23 -13.24 12.77
N THR A 90 7.51 -12.53 11.69
CA THR A 90 8.58 -12.92 10.75
C THR A 90 9.94 -12.91 11.43
N GLY A 91 10.19 -11.92 12.30
CA GLY A 91 11.41 -11.86 13.12
C GLY A 91 11.57 -13.08 14.03
N ILE A 92 10.52 -13.45 14.76
CA ILE A 92 10.52 -14.64 15.66
C ILE A 92 10.78 -15.92 14.87
N ILE A 93 10.11 -16.10 13.73
CA ILE A 93 10.29 -17.29 12.87
C ILE A 93 11.73 -17.39 12.37
N ASN A 94 12.33 -16.28 11.96
CA ASN A 94 13.70 -16.24 11.51
C ASN A 94 14.69 -16.52 12.66
N GLN A 95 14.40 -16.03 13.85
CA GLN A 95 15.22 -16.26 15.04
C GLN A 95 15.20 -17.74 15.46
N ILE A 96 14.02 -18.37 15.50
CA ILE A 96 13.92 -19.82 15.76
C ILE A 96 14.75 -20.60 14.73
N ARG A 97 14.62 -20.27 13.44
CA ARG A 97 15.36 -20.93 12.37
C ARG A 97 16.88 -20.75 12.49
N ALA A 98 17.34 -19.55 12.89
CA ALA A 98 18.76 -19.29 13.11
C ALA A 98 19.30 -20.15 14.26
N PHE A 99 18.61 -20.20 15.39
CA PHE A 99 19.01 -21.02 16.53
C PHE A 99 19.05 -22.52 16.22
N LEU A 100 18.11 -23.00 15.40
CA LEU A 100 18.11 -24.40 14.94
C LEU A 100 19.28 -24.69 13.99
N LEU A 101 19.54 -23.77 13.05
CA LEU A 101 20.61 -23.92 12.06
C LEU A 101 22.00 -23.94 12.72
N GLU A 102 22.23 -23.12 13.75
CA GLU A 102 23.45 -23.09 14.56
C GLU A 102 23.75 -24.48 15.23
N ARG A 103 22.74 -25.33 15.33
CA ARG A 103 22.82 -26.69 15.93
C ARG A 103 22.66 -27.80 14.90
N GLY A 104 22.85 -27.47 13.63
CA GLY A 104 22.76 -28.43 12.53
C GLY A 104 21.33 -28.87 12.17
N VAL A 105 20.31 -28.30 12.81
CA VAL A 105 18.90 -28.61 12.51
C VAL A 105 18.40 -27.68 11.42
N ALA A 106 18.41 -28.13 10.16
CA ALA A 106 17.92 -27.38 9.02
C ALA A 106 16.40 -27.54 8.83
N VAL A 107 15.66 -26.43 8.79
CA VAL A 107 14.22 -26.42 8.49
C VAL A 107 13.96 -25.69 7.17
N ARG A 108 13.14 -26.30 6.33
CA ARG A 108 12.77 -25.73 5.03
C ARG A 108 12.18 -24.31 5.19
N GLN A 109 12.49 -23.43 4.23
CA GLN A 109 12.00 -22.06 4.24
C GLN A 109 10.47 -22.01 4.07
N GLY A 110 9.82 -21.16 4.88
CA GLY A 110 8.38 -20.91 4.91
C GLY A 110 7.75 -21.23 6.27
N LEU A 111 6.84 -20.39 6.69
CA LEU A 111 6.12 -20.46 7.97
C LEU A 111 5.47 -21.81 8.21
N ARG A 112 4.80 -22.37 7.20
CA ARG A 112 4.09 -23.65 7.30
C ARG A 112 5.03 -24.84 7.63
N PHE A 113 6.25 -24.81 7.11
CA PHE A 113 7.20 -25.92 7.33
C PHE A 113 7.75 -25.89 8.76
N LEU A 114 8.11 -24.71 9.26
CA LEU A 114 8.55 -24.61 10.66
C LEU A 114 7.41 -24.99 11.60
N ARG A 115 6.16 -24.57 11.33
CA ARG A 115 5.00 -24.94 12.15
C ARG A 115 4.78 -26.45 12.21
N ALA A 116 4.90 -27.12 11.08
CA ALA A 116 4.75 -28.58 11.00
C ALA A 116 5.89 -29.35 11.72
N GLU A 117 7.13 -28.84 11.63
CA GLU A 117 8.30 -29.45 12.25
C GLU A 117 8.45 -29.15 13.75
N LEU A 118 7.81 -28.07 14.24
CA LEU A 118 8.00 -27.58 15.60
C LEU A 118 7.76 -28.64 16.70
N PRO A 119 6.71 -29.48 16.66
CA PRO A 119 6.51 -30.53 17.68
C PRO A 119 7.67 -31.54 17.70
N ARG A 120 8.18 -31.93 16.54
CA ARG A 120 9.32 -32.84 16.41
C ARG A 120 10.61 -32.19 16.93
N ILE A 121 10.80 -30.92 16.64
CA ILE A 121 11.96 -30.15 17.11
C ILE A 121 11.97 -30.05 18.64
N LEU A 122 10.84 -29.79 19.27
CA LEU A 122 10.72 -29.69 20.73
C LEU A 122 10.89 -31.02 21.45
N ALA A 123 10.66 -32.15 20.75
CA ALA A 123 10.91 -33.50 21.24
C ALA A 123 12.34 -34.02 20.94
N THR A 124 13.24 -33.18 20.42
CA THR A 124 14.62 -33.55 20.07
C THR A 124 15.42 -33.90 21.32
N PRO A 125 16.28 -34.96 21.27
CA PRO A 125 17.11 -35.39 22.40
C PRO A 125 18.05 -34.25 22.89
N PRO A 126 18.44 -34.28 24.20
CA PRO A 126 19.24 -33.22 24.84
C PRO A 126 20.66 -33.06 24.29
N ASP A 127 21.20 -34.06 23.62
CA ASP A 127 22.51 -34.06 22.94
C ASP A 127 22.51 -33.15 21.70
N VAL A 128 21.35 -32.96 21.05
CA VAL A 128 21.18 -32.08 19.89
C VAL A 128 20.68 -30.70 20.33
N LEU A 129 19.65 -30.66 21.15
CA LEU A 129 19.09 -29.40 21.69
C LEU A 129 19.10 -29.46 23.23
N SER A 130 19.92 -28.61 23.87
CA SER A 130 19.95 -28.55 25.33
C SER A 130 18.57 -28.16 25.88
N PRO A 131 18.21 -28.61 27.10
CA PRO A 131 16.94 -28.25 27.74
C PRO A 131 16.70 -26.73 27.84
N ARG A 132 17.78 -25.95 27.93
CA ARG A 132 17.70 -24.47 27.89
C ARG A 132 17.24 -23.96 26.52
N MET A 133 17.79 -24.52 25.45
CA MET A 133 17.43 -24.11 24.09
C MET A 133 16.00 -24.54 23.75
N VAL A 134 15.57 -25.72 24.17
CA VAL A 134 14.16 -26.14 24.00
C VAL A 134 13.23 -25.11 24.66
N ARG A 135 13.47 -24.72 25.91
CA ARG A 135 12.66 -23.68 26.58
C ARG A 135 12.66 -22.33 25.86
N VAL A 136 13.80 -21.91 25.28
CA VAL A 136 13.88 -20.67 24.49
C VAL A 136 13.00 -20.78 23.23
N ILE A 137 13.08 -21.89 22.52
CA ILE A 137 12.26 -22.12 21.32
C ILE A 137 10.78 -22.23 21.67
N GLU A 138 10.41 -22.88 22.76
CA GLU A 138 9.03 -22.93 23.28
C GLU A 138 8.47 -21.56 23.59
N GLY A 139 9.25 -20.72 24.27
CA GLY A 139 8.88 -19.32 24.55
C GLY A 139 8.60 -18.54 23.27
N LEU A 140 9.53 -18.59 22.30
CA LEU A 140 9.37 -17.95 21.00
C LEU A 140 8.18 -18.51 20.21
N ALA A 141 7.93 -19.81 20.28
CA ALA A 141 6.78 -20.44 19.64
C ALA A 141 5.45 -20.00 20.29
N GLY A 142 5.46 -19.76 21.62
CA GLY A 142 4.35 -19.17 22.35
C GLY A 142 4.06 -17.72 21.89
N ASP A 143 5.11 -16.90 21.77
CA ASP A 143 4.99 -15.53 21.24
C ASP A 143 4.46 -15.54 19.80
N TRP A 144 4.94 -16.44 18.96
CA TRP A 144 4.45 -16.59 17.60
C TRP A 144 2.96 -16.92 17.56
N ARG A 145 2.46 -17.86 18.37
CA ARG A 145 1.02 -18.19 18.44
C ARG A 145 0.17 -16.97 18.83
N ARG A 146 0.59 -16.23 19.87
CA ARG A 146 -0.11 -15.00 20.27
C ARG A 146 -0.13 -13.92 19.18
N LEU A 147 0.96 -13.80 18.42
CA LEU A 147 0.99 -12.89 17.26
C LEU A 147 0.06 -13.35 16.14
N ASP A 148 -0.01 -14.64 15.85
CA ASP A 148 -0.93 -15.16 14.83
C ASP A 148 -2.40 -14.87 15.18
N GLU A 149 -2.82 -15.12 16.43
CA GLU A 149 -4.18 -14.81 16.91
C GLU A 149 -4.52 -13.32 16.75
N ARG A 150 -3.61 -12.44 17.14
CA ARG A 150 -3.80 -10.99 17.00
C ARG A 150 -3.84 -10.54 15.55
N ILE A 151 -2.99 -11.08 14.68
CA ILE A 151 -2.97 -10.79 13.24
C ILE A 151 -4.27 -11.24 12.60
N GLU A 152 -4.79 -12.41 12.99
CA GLU A 152 -6.04 -12.94 12.49
C GLU A 152 -7.23 -12.09 12.92
N GLY A 153 -7.30 -11.69 14.19
CA GLY A 153 -8.34 -10.78 14.68
C GLY A 153 -8.38 -9.46 13.91
N LEU A 154 -7.22 -8.77 13.77
CA LEU A 154 -7.13 -7.54 12.98
C LEU A 154 -7.45 -7.76 11.50
N SER A 155 -7.05 -8.90 10.93
CA SER A 155 -7.37 -9.22 9.54
C SER A 155 -8.87 -9.40 9.33
N SER A 156 -9.54 -10.08 10.25
CA SER A 156 -11.00 -10.29 10.23
C SER A 156 -11.76 -8.96 10.37
N GLU A 157 -11.29 -8.07 11.24
CA GLU A 157 -11.86 -6.73 11.41
C GLU A 157 -11.72 -5.90 10.12
N ILE A 158 -10.52 -5.86 9.52
CA ILE A 158 -10.28 -5.18 8.25
C ILE A 158 -11.14 -5.77 7.12
N GLU A 159 -11.27 -7.10 7.07
CA GLU A 159 -12.12 -7.77 6.09
C GLU A 159 -13.60 -7.44 6.25
N ALA A 160 -14.08 -7.33 7.49
CA ALA A 160 -15.47 -6.95 7.78
C ALA A 160 -15.76 -5.53 7.27
N VAL A 161 -14.86 -4.58 7.55
CA VAL A 161 -14.94 -3.20 7.03
C VAL A 161 -14.92 -3.19 5.49
N ALA A 162 -13.99 -3.94 4.88
CA ALA A 162 -13.85 -3.97 3.42
C ALA A 162 -15.09 -4.54 2.71
N ARG A 163 -15.82 -5.47 3.33
CA ARG A 163 -17.06 -6.04 2.76
C ARG A 163 -18.26 -5.11 2.85
N GLN A 164 -18.23 -4.12 3.72
CA GLN A 164 -19.28 -3.11 3.87
C GLN A 164 -19.05 -1.86 3.02
N ASP A 165 -17.87 -1.74 2.43
CA ASP A 165 -17.48 -0.58 1.63
C ASP A 165 -17.56 -0.90 0.13
N THR A 166 -18.42 -0.18 -0.60
CA THR A 166 -18.66 -0.40 -2.03
C THR A 166 -17.43 -0.12 -2.91
N ALA A 167 -16.54 0.77 -2.49
CA ALA A 167 -15.29 1.04 -3.21
C ALA A 167 -14.31 -0.13 -3.04
N CYS A 168 -14.24 -0.72 -1.84
CA CYS A 168 -13.49 -1.94 -1.58
C CYS A 168 -14.03 -3.12 -2.38
N GLU A 169 -15.35 -3.28 -2.45
CA GLU A 169 -16.01 -4.35 -3.21
C GLU A 169 -15.64 -4.26 -4.70
N ARG A 170 -15.75 -3.07 -5.30
CA ARG A 170 -15.31 -2.84 -6.69
C ARG A 170 -13.83 -3.13 -6.89
N LEU A 171 -12.97 -2.71 -5.96
CA LEU A 171 -11.54 -2.99 -6.04
C LEU A 171 -11.21 -4.49 -6.00
N MET A 172 -12.00 -5.29 -5.28
CA MET A 172 -11.84 -6.75 -5.22
C MET A 172 -12.16 -7.45 -6.54
N SER A 173 -12.81 -6.78 -7.50
CA SER A 173 -12.95 -7.28 -8.87
C SER A 173 -11.60 -7.35 -9.62
N VAL A 174 -10.59 -6.57 -9.19
CA VAL A 174 -9.27 -6.53 -9.82
C VAL A 174 -8.44 -7.76 -9.44
N PRO A 175 -7.80 -8.45 -10.39
CA PRO A 175 -7.01 -9.64 -10.13
C PRO A 175 -5.96 -9.45 -9.04
N GLY A 176 -5.96 -10.33 -8.04
CA GLY A 176 -4.99 -10.33 -6.95
C GLY A 176 -5.25 -9.31 -5.85
N ILE A 177 -6.30 -8.49 -5.97
CA ILE A 177 -6.73 -7.56 -4.92
C ILE A 177 -7.80 -8.24 -4.06
N GLY A 178 -7.52 -8.33 -2.76
CA GLY A 178 -8.45 -8.82 -1.75
C GLY A 178 -8.76 -7.73 -0.71
N PRO A 179 -9.49 -8.07 0.36
CA PRO A 179 -9.96 -7.11 1.38
C PRO A 179 -8.83 -6.24 1.97
N ILE A 180 -7.67 -6.84 2.25
CA ILE A 180 -6.52 -6.11 2.82
C ILE A 180 -5.98 -5.05 1.86
N ILE A 181 -5.95 -5.32 0.56
CA ILE A 181 -5.38 -4.37 -0.41
C ILE A 181 -6.41 -3.29 -0.76
N SER A 182 -7.67 -3.67 -0.95
CA SER A 182 -8.76 -2.74 -1.25
C SER A 182 -8.95 -1.73 -0.12
N SER A 183 -9.08 -2.20 1.12
CA SER A 183 -9.23 -1.34 2.29
C SER A 183 -8.01 -0.45 2.56
N ALA A 184 -6.79 -0.97 2.39
CA ALA A 184 -5.58 -0.16 2.49
C ALA A 184 -5.53 0.95 1.44
N MET A 185 -6.02 0.67 0.23
CA MET A 185 -6.08 1.66 -0.85
C MET A 185 -7.12 2.74 -0.56
N VAL A 186 -8.35 2.36 -0.20
CA VAL A 186 -9.42 3.31 0.18
C VAL A 186 -9.00 4.16 1.38
N ALA A 187 -8.42 3.55 2.41
CA ALA A 187 -7.90 4.27 3.56
C ALA A 187 -6.81 5.29 3.21
N ALA A 188 -5.99 5.01 2.19
CA ALA A 188 -4.86 5.86 1.82
C ALA A 188 -5.20 7.00 0.85
N ILE A 189 -6.15 6.78 -0.07
CA ILE A 189 -6.43 7.71 -1.17
C ILE A 189 -7.92 8.02 -1.38
N GLY A 190 -8.81 7.54 -0.50
CA GLY A 190 -10.26 7.76 -0.61
C GLY A 190 -10.80 7.32 -1.97
N THR A 191 -11.46 8.22 -2.68
CA THR A 191 -12.00 8.01 -4.03
C THR A 191 -10.94 7.97 -5.14
N GLY A 192 -9.71 8.36 -4.83
CA GLY A 192 -8.60 8.42 -5.80
C GLY A 192 -8.50 9.72 -6.59
N ASP A 193 -9.33 10.71 -6.30
CA ASP A 193 -9.41 12.01 -7.00
C ASP A 193 -8.14 12.86 -6.84
N VAL A 194 -7.32 12.56 -5.85
CA VAL A 194 -6.00 13.20 -5.65
C VAL A 194 -5.01 12.91 -6.78
N PHE A 195 -5.32 11.98 -7.67
CA PHE A 195 -4.50 11.64 -8.83
C PHE A 195 -5.30 11.83 -10.12
N SER A 196 -4.75 12.56 -11.07
CA SER A 196 -5.37 12.77 -12.38
C SER A 196 -5.29 11.53 -13.28
N LYS A 197 -4.30 10.66 -13.08
CA LYS A 197 -4.04 9.47 -13.90
C LYS A 197 -3.52 8.32 -13.04
N GLY A 198 -3.81 7.08 -13.42
CA GLY A 198 -3.26 5.89 -12.77
C GLY A 198 -1.73 5.81 -12.80
N ARG A 199 -1.06 6.51 -13.73
CA ARG A 199 0.40 6.63 -13.75
C ARG A 199 0.92 7.42 -12.55
N ASP A 200 0.21 8.44 -12.12
CA ASP A 200 0.58 9.29 -10.98
C ASP A 200 0.46 8.50 -9.68
N PHE A 201 -0.61 7.72 -9.54
CA PHE A 201 -0.76 6.78 -8.42
C PHE A 201 0.37 5.73 -8.39
N ALA A 202 0.72 5.13 -9.53
CA ALA A 202 1.83 4.18 -9.60
C ALA A 202 3.19 4.84 -9.29
N ALA A 203 3.38 6.10 -9.66
CA ALA A 203 4.55 6.90 -9.30
C ALA A 203 4.58 7.21 -7.80
N TRP A 204 3.44 7.56 -7.21
CA TRP A 204 3.29 7.78 -5.77
C TRP A 204 3.56 6.51 -4.95
N LEU A 205 3.25 5.32 -5.49
CA LEU A 205 3.65 4.04 -4.90
C LEU A 205 5.15 3.74 -5.06
N GLY A 206 5.86 4.49 -5.90
CA GLY A 206 7.27 4.25 -6.22
C GLY A 206 7.51 2.99 -7.05
N LEU A 207 6.52 2.58 -7.86
CA LEU A 207 6.59 1.45 -8.80
C LEU A 207 7.10 1.86 -10.19
N VAL A 208 7.46 3.12 -10.39
CA VAL A 208 8.06 3.64 -11.64
C VAL A 208 9.58 3.61 -11.56
N PRO A 209 10.29 3.42 -12.69
CA PRO A 209 11.75 3.50 -12.74
C PRO A 209 12.26 4.86 -12.26
N LYS A 210 13.42 4.88 -11.60
CA LYS A 210 14.18 6.10 -11.41
C LYS A 210 14.71 6.54 -12.78
N GLN A 211 14.50 7.79 -13.11
CA GLN A 211 15.10 8.40 -14.29
C GLN A 211 16.28 9.28 -13.84
N ILE A 212 17.40 9.08 -14.47
CA ILE A 212 18.60 9.89 -14.29
C ILE A 212 18.88 10.47 -15.67
N SER A 213 18.66 11.78 -15.83
CA SER A 213 18.88 12.49 -17.09
C SER A 213 20.04 13.46 -16.90
N THR A 214 21.03 13.37 -17.78
CA THR A 214 22.16 14.28 -17.88
C THR A 214 22.33 14.68 -19.35
N GLY A 215 22.05 15.95 -19.66
CA GLY A 215 22.01 16.41 -21.05
C GLY A 215 20.99 15.62 -21.88
N ASP A 216 21.42 15.11 -23.03
CA ASP A 216 20.54 14.36 -23.95
C ASP A 216 20.39 12.88 -23.61
N ARG A 217 21.03 12.39 -22.54
CA ARG A 217 21.00 10.98 -22.15
C ARG A 217 20.03 10.73 -21.01
N THR A 218 19.04 9.85 -21.25
CA THR A 218 18.12 9.34 -20.22
C THR A 218 18.49 7.91 -19.84
N ILE A 219 18.80 7.68 -18.56
CA ILE A 219 19.07 6.35 -17.99
C ILE A 219 17.91 5.97 -17.08
N LEU A 220 17.25 4.84 -17.37
CA LEU A 220 16.25 4.25 -16.51
C LEU A 220 16.88 3.23 -15.56
N GLY A 221 16.75 3.48 -14.26
CA GLY A 221 17.23 2.60 -13.20
C GLY A 221 16.16 1.66 -12.66
N LYS A 222 16.43 1.08 -11.48
CA LYS A 222 15.45 0.32 -10.71
C LYS A 222 14.28 1.22 -10.29
N ILE A 223 13.16 0.64 -9.82
CA ILE A 223 12.01 1.41 -9.31
C ILE A 223 12.43 2.41 -8.24
N SER A 224 11.73 3.53 -8.18
CA SER A 224 12.08 4.67 -7.32
C SER A 224 12.00 4.33 -5.83
N LYS A 225 11.10 3.44 -5.44
CA LYS A 225 10.78 3.06 -4.05
C LYS A 225 10.38 4.25 -3.15
N ARG A 226 10.10 5.41 -3.73
CA ARG A 226 9.59 6.59 -3.02
C ARG A 226 8.09 6.42 -2.73
N GLY A 227 7.56 7.19 -1.79
CA GLY A 227 6.13 7.19 -1.44
C GLY A 227 5.67 5.99 -0.63
N ASN A 228 4.41 5.60 -0.76
CA ASN A 228 3.77 4.63 0.14
C ASN A 228 4.36 3.22 0.03
N ARG A 229 5.21 2.85 1.01
CA ARG A 229 5.88 1.54 1.05
C ARG A 229 4.90 0.41 1.27
N TYR A 230 3.92 0.59 2.15
CA TYR A 230 2.97 -0.46 2.53
C TYR A 230 2.16 -0.92 1.32
N LEU A 231 1.46 0.01 0.65
CA LEU A 231 0.71 -0.31 -0.56
C LEU A 231 1.59 -0.87 -1.69
N ARG A 232 2.81 -0.35 -1.86
CA ARG A 232 3.76 -0.91 -2.84
C ARG A 232 4.02 -2.40 -2.58
N VAL A 233 4.27 -2.80 -1.32
CA VAL A 233 4.49 -4.20 -0.95
C VAL A 233 3.25 -5.03 -1.25
N LEU A 234 2.06 -4.54 -0.90
CA LEU A 234 0.80 -5.22 -1.14
C LEU A 234 0.56 -5.43 -2.65
N PHE A 235 0.78 -4.42 -3.50
CA PHE A 235 0.64 -4.58 -4.95
C PHE A 235 1.67 -5.55 -5.55
N VAL A 236 2.87 -5.61 -5.02
CA VAL A 236 3.88 -6.62 -5.42
C VAL A 236 3.42 -8.02 -5.02
N GLN A 237 2.84 -8.19 -3.83
CA GLN A 237 2.25 -9.47 -3.39
C GLN A 237 1.06 -9.86 -4.29
N ALA A 238 0.17 -8.92 -4.62
CA ALA A 238 -0.92 -9.15 -5.57
C ALA A 238 -0.40 -9.66 -6.93
N ALA A 239 0.65 -9.03 -7.44
CA ALA A 239 1.28 -9.46 -8.68
C ALA A 239 1.84 -10.89 -8.60
N TRP A 240 2.48 -11.25 -7.49
CA TRP A 240 2.94 -12.62 -7.27
C TRP A 240 1.79 -13.62 -7.19
N VAL A 241 0.69 -13.29 -6.50
CA VAL A 241 -0.50 -14.15 -6.44
C VAL A 241 -1.07 -14.41 -7.84
N VAL A 242 -1.12 -13.39 -8.68
CA VAL A 242 -1.54 -13.54 -10.08
C VAL A 242 -0.57 -14.41 -10.86
N LEU A 243 0.76 -14.15 -10.77
CA LEU A 243 1.78 -14.86 -11.55
C LEU A 243 1.86 -16.36 -11.26
N ILE A 244 1.60 -16.78 -10.00
CA ILE A 244 1.63 -18.20 -9.61
C ILE A 244 0.35 -18.95 -9.95
N LYS A 245 -0.71 -18.27 -10.43
CA LYS A 245 -2.01 -18.84 -10.79
C LYS A 245 -2.32 -18.61 -12.28
N PRO A 246 -1.77 -19.40 -13.23
CA PRO A 246 -1.93 -19.18 -14.67
C PRO A 246 -3.39 -19.11 -15.14
N LYS A 247 -4.29 -19.90 -14.56
CA LYS A 247 -5.74 -19.85 -14.87
C LYS A 247 -6.36 -18.48 -14.65
N SER A 248 -5.81 -17.70 -13.70
CA SER A 248 -6.22 -16.32 -13.43
C SER A 248 -5.86 -15.36 -14.57
N TRP A 249 -4.82 -15.65 -15.35
CA TRP A 249 -4.40 -14.77 -16.45
C TRP A 249 -5.40 -14.75 -17.59
N GLU A 250 -5.92 -15.92 -17.95
CA GLU A 250 -6.92 -16.09 -19.02
C GLU A 250 -8.22 -15.42 -18.62
N ARG A 251 -8.73 -15.76 -17.43
CA ARG A 251 -9.97 -15.20 -16.89
C ARG A 251 -9.99 -13.67 -16.88
N HIS A 252 -8.84 -13.03 -16.66
CA HIS A 252 -8.74 -11.58 -16.51
C HIS A 252 -8.06 -10.88 -17.70
N GLY A 253 -7.91 -11.54 -18.84
CA GLY A 253 -7.32 -10.96 -20.06
C GLY A 253 -5.87 -10.51 -19.89
N LEU A 254 -5.14 -11.06 -18.92
CA LEU A 254 -3.75 -10.70 -18.65
C LEU A 254 -2.74 -11.60 -19.37
N LYS A 255 -3.17 -12.75 -19.88
CA LYS A 255 -2.30 -13.77 -20.51
C LYS A 255 -1.42 -13.20 -21.61
N PRO A 256 -1.94 -12.50 -22.64
CA PRO A 256 -1.09 -12.00 -23.74
C PRO A 256 0.00 -11.06 -23.24
N TRP A 257 -0.34 -10.17 -22.29
CA TRP A 257 0.61 -9.24 -21.73
C TRP A 257 1.68 -9.93 -20.88
N ILE A 258 1.29 -10.90 -20.05
CA ILE A 258 2.23 -11.64 -19.18
C ILE A 258 3.18 -12.47 -20.03
N GLU A 259 2.69 -13.18 -21.07
CA GLU A 259 3.51 -14.02 -21.95
C GLU A 259 4.50 -13.18 -22.74
N ALA A 260 4.07 -12.05 -23.30
CA ALA A 260 4.97 -11.12 -23.98
C ALA A 260 6.06 -10.55 -23.05
N ALA A 261 5.68 -10.23 -21.80
CA ALA A 261 6.62 -9.72 -20.82
C ALA A 261 7.60 -10.78 -20.32
N LYS A 262 7.18 -12.05 -20.17
CA LYS A 262 8.05 -13.17 -19.79
C LYS A 262 9.20 -13.40 -20.75
N LYS A 263 9.02 -13.16 -22.05
CA LYS A 263 10.05 -13.34 -23.06
C LYS A 263 11.27 -12.44 -22.88
N ARG A 264 11.11 -11.30 -22.18
CA ARG A 264 12.13 -10.24 -22.07
C ARG A 264 12.47 -9.82 -20.63
N LEU A 265 11.69 -10.20 -19.64
CA LEU A 265 11.86 -9.75 -18.27
C LEU A 265 12.18 -10.91 -17.33
N HIS A 266 13.18 -10.71 -16.48
CA HIS A 266 13.40 -11.60 -15.35
C HIS A 266 12.18 -11.63 -14.44
N ARG A 267 11.90 -12.79 -13.81
CA ARG A 267 10.70 -13.05 -12.99
C ARG A 267 10.38 -11.95 -11.96
N ASN A 268 11.39 -11.42 -11.26
CA ASN A 268 11.19 -10.37 -10.27
C ASN A 268 10.82 -9.02 -10.90
N VAL A 269 11.41 -8.71 -12.07
CA VAL A 269 11.10 -7.50 -12.82
C VAL A 269 9.69 -7.58 -13.39
N LEU A 270 9.28 -8.76 -13.88
CA LEU A 270 7.91 -9.03 -14.32
C LEU A 270 6.89 -8.80 -13.19
N ALA A 271 7.16 -9.29 -11.97
CA ALA A 271 6.28 -9.06 -10.83
C ALA A 271 6.11 -7.56 -10.52
N ILE A 272 7.19 -6.79 -10.57
CA ILE A 272 7.14 -5.34 -10.39
C ILE A 272 6.37 -4.64 -11.53
N ALA A 273 6.58 -5.04 -12.77
CA ALA A 273 5.85 -4.49 -13.92
C ALA A 273 4.34 -4.79 -13.84
N LEU A 274 4.00 -6.01 -13.41
CA LEU A 274 2.60 -6.39 -13.16
C LEU A 274 2.01 -5.62 -11.98
N ALA A 275 2.75 -5.43 -10.88
CA ALA A 275 2.31 -4.62 -9.75
C ALA A 275 1.98 -3.18 -10.18
N ASN A 276 2.81 -2.56 -11.01
CA ASN A 276 2.53 -1.25 -11.59
C ASN A 276 1.25 -1.27 -12.45
N LYS A 277 1.06 -2.30 -13.29
CA LYS A 277 -0.15 -2.46 -14.10
C LYS A 277 -1.39 -2.62 -13.24
N LEU A 278 -1.34 -3.47 -12.21
CA LEU A 278 -2.45 -3.70 -11.28
C LEU A 278 -2.81 -2.43 -10.49
N ALA A 279 -1.81 -1.68 -10.02
CA ALA A 279 -2.03 -0.42 -9.34
C ALA A 279 -2.78 0.60 -10.23
N ARG A 280 -2.40 0.71 -11.49
CA ARG A 280 -3.07 1.60 -12.46
C ARG A 280 -4.50 1.17 -12.76
N ILE A 281 -4.74 -0.14 -12.85
CA ILE A 281 -6.09 -0.72 -13.03
C ILE A 281 -6.94 -0.42 -11.78
N ALA A 282 -6.42 -0.71 -10.58
CA ALA A 282 -7.12 -0.47 -9.32
C ALA A 282 -7.50 1.01 -9.14
N TRP A 283 -6.57 1.91 -9.43
CA TRP A 283 -6.89 3.34 -9.44
C TRP A 283 -8.01 3.68 -10.43
N SER A 284 -7.99 3.12 -11.64
CA SER A 284 -9.03 3.37 -12.65
C SER A 284 -10.40 2.84 -12.22
N VAL A 285 -10.44 1.68 -11.53
CA VAL A 285 -11.67 1.11 -10.96
C VAL A 285 -12.22 2.05 -9.89
N LEU A 286 -11.37 2.50 -8.98
CA LEU A 286 -11.75 3.38 -7.88
C LEU A 286 -12.22 4.76 -8.38
N ALA A 287 -11.42 5.45 -9.17
CA ALA A 287 -11.69 6.79 -9.65
C ALA A 287 -12.89 6.89 -10.62
N ARG A 288 -13.24 5.78 -11.27
CA ARG A 288 -14.39 5.72 -12.19
C ARG A 288 -15.64 5.09 -11.57
N GLY A 289 -15.55 4.57 -10.36
CA GLY A 289 -16.65 3.95 -9.63
C GLY A 289 -17.28 2.74 -10.34
N ARG A 290 -16.48 1.93 -11.07
CA ARG A 290 -16.96 0.76 -11.83
C ARG A 290 -16.02 -0.43 -11.66
N ASP A 291 -16.57 -1.63 -11.79
CA ASP A 291 -15.83 -2.88 -11.66
C ASP A 291 -14.76 -3.06 -12.76
N PHE A 292 -13.82 -3.94 -12.48
CA PHE A 292 -12.84 -4.38 -13.47
C PHE A 292 -13.50 -5.28 -14.51
N GLU A 293 -13.49 -4.83 -15.75
CA GLU A 293 -13.95 -5.59 -16.90
C GLU A 293 -12.78 -5.97 -17.81
N VAL A 294 -12.80 -7.20 -18.30
CA VAL A 294 -11.86 -7.66 -19.33
C VAL A 294 -12.26 -7.03 -20.67
N ARG A 295 -11.38 -6.22 -21.25
CA ARG A 295 -11.59 -5.76 -22.62
C ARG A 295 -11.63 -7.00 -23.54
N LYS A 296 -12.76 -7.27 -24.14
CA LYS A 296 -12.86 -8.14 -25.31
C LYS A 296 -12.04 -7.45 -26.42
N ILE A 297 -10.94 -8.06 -26.83
CA ILE A 297 -10.25 -7.64 -28.05
C ILE A 297 -11.18 -8.14 -29.17
N ASP A 298 -11.88 -7.23 -29.85
CA ASP A 298 -12.61 -7.56 -31.07
C ASP A 298 -11.59 -8.08 -32.07
N GLU A 299 -11.66 -9.36 -32.39
CA GLU A 299 -10.81 -10.01 -33.39
C GLU A 299 -11.03 -9.44 -34.80
N ALA A 300 -12.03 -8.58 -35.00
CA ALA A 300 -12.35 -7.93 -36.24
C ALA A 300 -11.35 -6.84 -36.72
N ALA A 301 -10.42 -6.40 -35.85
CA ALA A 301 -9.44 -5.37 -36.20
C ALA A 301 -8.07 -5.90 -36.67
N ALA A 302 -7.93 -7.20 -36.85
CA ALA A 302 -6.69 -7.87 -37.27
C ALA A 302 -6.72 -8.40 -38.73
N GLN A 303 -7.48 -7.78 -39.60
CA GLN A 303 -7.29 -8.02 -41.07
C GLN A 303 -6.28 -6.98 -41.56
N PRO A 304 -5.09 -7.41 -42.04
CA PRO A 304 -4.19 -6.52 -42.76
C PRO A 304 -4.81 -6.24 -44.16
N ALA A 305 -4.82 -4.95 -44.49
CA ALA A 305 -5.09 -4.52 -45.88
C ALA A 305 -3.91 -4.84 -46.78
#